data_aaa4f748c4fe8aa2fcafe6a20bdf3621
#
_entry.id   aaa4f748c4fe8aa2fcafe6a20bdf3621
#
_cell.length_a   1.000
_cell.length_b   1.000
_cell.length_c   1.000
_cell.angle_alpha   90.00
_cell.angle_beta   90.00
_cell.angle_gamma   90.00
#
_symmetry.space_group_name_H-M   'P 1'
#
loop_
_entity.id
_entity.type
_entity.pdbx_description
1 polymer ?
#
loop_
_entity_poly.entity_id
_entity_poly.type
_entity_poly.pdbx_seq_one_letter_code
_entity_poly.pdbx_strand_id
1 'polypeptide(L)'
;MSGHIHIARSSPHLATLLLAVALLCLCASCTRVQSIREARTIVAEADSLRSAGQSLSPFTFHLSPSKSDSTAIASAVSALEPLCLIYPTDYAHANYYYGRLLREAGNHPEAMLAFLRVVHSRTKDHIIKGRSWSNIANMCRLAAEHGLAYDINEKSSEEFLLSDNSLMYFYALNNRAFDLAADSLKDRAIDLTNYIERICTDSNVLTKIWETRAEAYKNAKMYDSVIYCVRELQSRGNDEPTGYMLLAQAYNSLGQDDSAVYYAHKTIEKSDFYGDKYNALYILTHSDTTLTKQEILTMTSERADISMQDFTPDREKLAIAVDLLEQDLNRKPNLTWLWATLATLCIIATSTSIYVRKKKAKRQLISQQVEALQQTRDSLSAQTRQIENEQKLRQEKMLAEIELFCNSITEENMKKELCWIDFTQMCTIVNQRMFGLVDKLKARGITSMTEIRICVLLALDRFNAKQMANVVPCTYDSFKTTKSLIVKKLNVSRENIHSYLIKLAVGG
;
A
#
# COMPACT_ATOMS: atom_id res chain seq x y z
N MET A 1 -55.10 60.05 18.79
CA MET A 1 -53.96 59.99 17.79
C MET A 1 -53.92 58.61 17.20
N SER A 2 -54.55 58.44 16.04
CA SER A 2 -54.67 57.15 15.31
C SER A 2 -53.47 57.04 14.34
N GLY A 3 -52.58 56.09 14.63
CA GLY A 3 -51.45 55.77 13.76
C GLY A 3 -51.89 54.80 12.66
N HIS A 4 -51.97 55.29 11.41
CA HIS A 4 -52.17 54.46 10.22
C HIS A 4 -50.92 53.65 9.91
N ILE A 5 -50.99 52.31 10.03
CA ILE A 5 -49.98 51.42 9.53
C ILE A 5 -50.15 51.32 8.02
N HIS A 6 -49.28 51.96 7.24
CA HIS A 6 -49.17 51.73 5.80
C HIS A 6 -48.59 50.36 5.53
N ILE A 7 -49.48 49.41 5.17
CA ILE A 7 -49.08 48.14 4.55
C ILE A 7 -48.66 48.47 3.11
N ALA A 8 -47.34 48.44 2.85
CA ALA A 8 -46.81 48.58 1.49
C ALA A 8 -47.37 47.45 0.64
N ARG A 9 -48.23 47.77 -0.33
CA ARG A 9 -48.69 46.86 -1.40
C ARG A 9 -47.46 46.46 -2.21
N SER A 10 -47.00 45.23 -2.06
CA SER A 10 -45.97 44.61 -2.93
C SER A 10 -46.48 44.70 -4.35
N SER A 11 -45.69 45.26 -5.26
CA SER A 11 -46.05 45.42 -6.68
C SER A 11 -46.33 44.02 -7.28
N PRO A 12 -47.38 43.84 -8.11
CA PRO A 12 -47.67 42.54 -8.73
C PRO A 12 -46.49 42.00 -9.58
N HIS A 13 -45.63 42.89 -10.04
CA HIS A 13 -44.40 42.51 -10.76
C HIS A 13 -43.34 41.82 -9.90
N LEU A 14 -43.29 42.12 -8.61
CA LEU A 14 -42.33 41.43 -7.69
C LEU A 14 -42.80 39.98 -7.40
N ALA A 15 -44.10 39.80 -7.23
CA ALA A 15 -44.69 38.47 -7.04
C ALA A 15 -44.54 37.57 -8.27
N THR A 16 -44.73 38.10 -9.48
CA THR A 16 -44.53 37.40 -10.75
C THR A 16 -43.05 37.08 -11.00
N LEU A 17 -42.14 37.99 -10.64
CA LEU A 17 -40.71 37.73 -10.75
C LEU A 17 -40.23 36.64 -9.77
N LEU A 18 -40.72 36.68 -8.53
CA LEU A 18 -40.42 35.65 -7.53
C LEU A 18 -40.98 34.27 -7.92
N LEU A 19 -42.18 34.24 -8.52
CA LEU A 19 -42.80 33.02 -9.04
C LEU A 19 -42.01 32.47 -10.24
N ALA A 20 -41.57 33.32 -11.15
CA ALA A 20 -40.71 32.93 -12.29
C ALA A 20 -39.35 32.39 -11.85
N VAL A 21 -38.72 33.03 -10.85
CA VAL A 21 -37.46 32.54 -10.28
C VAL A 21 -37.67 31.22 -9.55
N ALA A 22 -38.76 31.06 -8.79
CA ALA A 22 -39.09 29.81 -8.12
C ALA A 22 -39.37 28.67 -9.13
N LEU A 23 -40.10 28.94 -10.23
CA LEU A 23 -40.32 27.99 -11.32
C LEU A 23 -39.03 27.61 -12.04
N LEU A 24 -38.12 28.57 -12.33
CA LEU A 24 -36.82 28.30 -12.90
C LEU A 24 -35.96 27.44 -11.97
N CYS A 25 -35.97 27.72 -10.67
CA CYS A 25 -35.29 26.90 -9.67
C CYS A 25 -35.87 25.49 -9.57
N LEU A 26 -37.20 25.33 -9.67
CA LEU A 26 -37.88 24.03 -9.71
C LEU A 26 -37.53 23.24 -10.98
N CYS A 27 -37.55 23.86 -12.16
CA CYS A 27 -37.16 23.23 -13.42
C CYS A 27 -35.66 22.81 -13.38
N ALA A 28 -34.77 23.70 -12.91
CA ALA A 28 -33.35 23.38 -12.73
C ALA A 28 -33.12 22.26 -11.70
N SER A 29 -33.93 22.18 -10.66
CA SER A 29 -33.87 21.08 -9.70
C SER A 29 -34.37 19.75 -10.26
N CYS A 30 -35.43 19.75 -11.11
CA CYS A 30 -35.94 18.55 -11.76
C CYS A 30 -34.94 17.95 -12.75
N THR A 31 -34.32 18.79 -13.62
CA THR A 31 -33.29 18.33 -14.56
C THR A 31 -32.04 17.82 -13.81
N ARG A 32 -31.67 18.45 -12.72
CA ARG A 32 -30.57 18.01 -11.86
C ARG A 32 -30.84 16.68 -11.18
N VAL A 33 -32.07 16.45 -10.70
CA VAL A 33 -32.46 15.16 -10.10
C VAL A 33 -32.44 14.04 -11.14
N GLN A 34 -32.86 14.30 -12.39
CA GLN A 34 -32.79 13.31 -13.46
C GLN A 34 -31.34 12.98 -13.83
N SER A 35 -30.46 13.98 -14.00
CA SER A 35 -29.05 13.75 -14.30
C SER A 35 -28.31 12.99 -13.19
N ILE A 36 -28.68 13.19 -11.92
CA ILE A 36 -28.13 12.43 -10.78
C ILE A 36 -28.61 10.98 -10.84
N ARG A 37 -29.88 10.73 -11.14
CA ARG A 37 -30.42 9.35 -11.28
C ARG A 37 -29.69 8.61 -12.40
N GLU A 38 -29.53 9.24 -13.56
CA GLU A 38 -28.80 8.69 -14.69
C GLU A 38 -27.34 8.40 -14.33
N ALA A 39 -26.64 9.35 -13.66
CA ALA A 39 -25.27 9.17 -13.21
C ALA A 39 -25.13 7.95 -12.27
N ARG A 40 -26.04 7.79 -11.31
CA ARG A 40 -26.04 6.64 -10.40
C ARG A 40 -26.33 5.31 -11.11
N THR A 41 -27.18 5.33 -12.14
CA THR A 41 -27.43 4.13 -12.97
C THR A 41 -26.16 3.73 -13.72
N ILE A 42 -25.46 4.67 -14.34
CA ILE A 42 -24.17 4.44 -15.04
C ILE A 42 -23.13 3.84 -14.08
N VAL A 43 -23.01 4.36 -12.86
CA VAL A 43 -22.11 3.83 -11.84
C VAL A 43 -22.50 2.40 -11.45
N ALA A 44 -23.79 2.14 -11.22
CA ALA A 44 -24.28 0.81 -10.87
C ALA A 44 -24.06 -0.23 -11.99
N GLU A 45 -24.21 0.17 -13.25
CA GLU A 45 -23.88 -0.68 -14.41
C GLU A 45 -22.38 -0.99 -14.46
N ALA A 46 -21.51 0.01 -14.26
CA ALA A 46 -20.07 -0.19 -14.20
C ALA A 46 -19.67 -1.12 -13.05
N ASP A 47 -20.29 -0.99 -11.87
CA ASP A 47 -20.07 -1.89 -10.73
C ASP A 47 -20.53 -3.32 -11.04
N SER A 48 -21.65 -3.49 -11.73
CA SER A 48 -22.17 -4.80 -12.15
C SER A 48 -21.22 -5.48 -13.13
N LEU A 49 -20.72 -4.77 -14.14
CA LEU A 49 -19.75 -5.26 -15.11
C LEU A 49 -18.45 -5.67 -14.44
N ARG A 50 -17.99 -4.87 -13.47
CA ARG A 50 -16.83 -5.21 -12.65
C ARG A 50 -17.04 -6.50 -11.88
N SER A 51 -18.18 -6.67 -11.26
CA SER A 51 -18.51 -7.85 -10.44
C SER A 51 -18.58 -9.12 -11.28
N ALA A 52 -19.06 -9.04 -12.50
CA ALA A 52 -19.13 -10.16 -13.45
C ALA A 52 -17.74 -10.61 -13.92
N GLY A 53 -16.74 -9.71 -13.98
CA GLY A 53 -15.37 -10.01 -14.39
C GLY A 53 -14.43 -10.44 -13.27
N GLN A 54 -14.88 -10.50 -12.01
CA GLN A 54 -14.03 -10.76 -10.84
C GLN A 54 -13.47 -12.19 -10.74
N SER A 55 -13.83 -13.12 -11.63
CA SER A 55 -13.25 -14.47 -11.67
C SER A 55 -11.82 -14.53 -12.20
N LEU A 56 -11.29 -13.44 -12.77
CA LEU A 56 -9.96 -13.39 -13.37
C LEU A 56 -9.20 -12.20 -12.77
N SER A 57 -8.08 -12.47 -12.13
CA SER A 57 -7.04 -11.59 -11.59
C SER A 57 -7.38 -10.09 -11.43
N PRO A 58 -7.17 -9.45 -10.24
CA PRO A 58 -7.42 -8.02 -10.03
C PRO A 58 -6.60 -7.08 -10.94
N PHE A 59 -5.62 -7.61 -11.68
CA PHE A 59 -4.75 -6.85 -12.60
C PHE A 59 -5.14 -6.96 -14.08
N THR A 60 -6.02 -7.90 -14.47
CA THR A 60 -6.37 -8.16 -15.87
C THR A 60 -7.81 -7.76 -16.20
N PHE A 61 -8.30 -6.64 -15.69
CA PHE A 61 -9.56 -6.10 -16.14
C PHE A 61 -9.37 -5.38 -17.48
N HIS A 62 -9.38 -6.12 -18.56
CA HIS A 62 -9.66 -5.60 -19.89
C HIS A 62 -11.16 -5.31 -20.03
N LEU A 63 -11.68 -4.34 -19.30
CA LEU A 63 -12.79 -3.56 -19.79
C LEU A 63 -12.15 -2.56 -20.76
N SER A 64 -12.07 -2.91 -22.04
CA SER A 64 -11.98 -1.92 -23.12
C SER A 64 -13.36 -1.29 -23.25
N PRO A 65 -13.67 -0.17 -22.56
CA PRO A 65 -14.96 0.46 -22.73
C PRO A 65 -14.98 1.11 -24.11
N SER A 66 -16.11 1.01 -24.77
CA SER A 66 -16.32 1.76 -26.01
C SER A 66 -16.14 3.26 -25.76
N LYS A 67 -15.83 4.06 -26.77
CA LYS A 67 -15.76 5.55 -26.63
C LYS A 67 -17.04 6.13 -26.02
N SER A 68 -18.19 5.48 -26.19
CA SER A 68 -19.48 5.86 -25.59
C SER A 68 -19.47 5.75 -24.06
N ASP A 69 -18.75 4.76 -23.49
CA ASP A 69 -18.73 4.53 -22.05
C ASP A 69 -17.88 5.57 -21.33
N SER A 70 -16.79 6.06 -21.98
CA SER A 70 -15.93 7.10 -21.39
C SER A 70 -16.68 8.44 -21.26
N THR A 71 -17.51 8.81 -22.24
CA THR A 71 -18.33 10.02 -22.19
C THR A 71 -19.44 9.95 -21.16
N ALA A 72 -20.06 8.77 -21.03
CA ALA A 72 -21.10 8.50 -20.01
C ALA A 72 -20.54 8.63 -18.59
N ILE A 73 -19.38 8.00 -18.33
CA ILE A 73 -18.73 8.07 -17.02
C ILE A 73 -18.23 9.49 -16.71
N ALA A 74 -17.65 10.21 -17.68
CA ALA A 74 -17.27 11.62 -17.52
C ALA A 74 -18.47 12.51 -17.17
N SER A 75 -19.61 12.27 -17.82
CA SER A 75 -20.89 12.96 -17.51
C SER A 75 -21.36 12.63 -16.08
N ALA A 76 -21.26 11.37 -15.65
CA ALA A 76 -21.61 10.96 -14.29
C ALA A 76 -20.71 11.63 -13.23
N VAL A 77 -19.39 11.71 -13.46
CA VAL A 77 -18.46 12.46 -12.58
C VAL A 77 -18.90 13.91 -12.44
N SER A 78 -19.18 14.60 -13.58
CA SER A 78 -19.58 16.00 -13.61
C SER A 78 -20.91 16.24 -12.87
N ALA A 79 -21.87 15.34 -13.00
CA ALA A 79 -23.17 15.42 -12.32
C ALA A 79 -23.04 15.20 -10.78
N LEU A 80 -22.15 14.31 -10.35
CA LEU A 80 -21.97 13.95 -8.94
C LEU A 80 -20.99 14.88 -8.20
N GLU A 81 -20.08 15.58 -8.89
CA GLU A 81 -19.07 16.44 -8.28
C GLU A 81 -19.66 17.49 -7.32
N PRO A 82 -20.69 18.27 -7.66
CA PRO A 82 -21.28 19.23 -6.74
C PRO A 82 -22.03 18.57 -5.56
N LEU A 83 -22.23 17.27 -5.60
CA LEU A 83 -22.95 16.47 -4.61
C LEU A 83 -22.04 15.43 -3.93
N CYS A 84 -20.74 15.55 -4.07
CA CYS A 84 -19.76 14.61 -3.52
C CYS A 84 -19.87 14.39 -2.01
N LEU A 85 -20.44 15.36 -1.27
CA LEU A 85 -20.70 15.23 0.17
C LEU A 85 -22.01 14.47 0.47
N ILE A 86 -22.94 14.45 -0.45
CA ILE A 86 -24.26 13.80 -0.29
C ILE A 86 -24.21 12.36 -0.79
N TYR A 87 -23.54 12.14 -1.93
CA TYR A 87 -23.34 10.84 -2.57
C TYR A 87 -21.85 10.48 -2.68
N PRO A 88 -21.13 10.38 -1.54
CA PRO A 88 -19.68 10.21 -1.58
C PRO A 88 -19.24 8.89 -2.22
N THR A 89 -20.03 7.83 -2.08
CA THR A 89 -19.73 6.52 -2.66
C THR A 89 -19.93 6.51 -4.16
N ASP A 90 -21.09 6.98 -4.65
CA ASP A 90 -21.35 7.06 -6.10
C ASP A 90 -20.31 7.96 -6.80
N TYR A 91 -19.93 9.08 -6.17
CA TYR A 91 -18.90 9.98 -6.66
C TYR A 91 -17.51 9.31 -6.70
N ALA A 92 -17.15 8.54 -5.67
CA ALA A 92 -15.90 7.82 -5.63
C ALA A 92 -15.83 6.74 -6.71
N HIS A 93 -16.89 5.95 -6.89
CA HIS A 93 -16.97 4.92 -7.92
C HIS A 93 -16.88 5.54 -9.33
N ALA A 94 -17.63 6.62 -9.60
CA ALA A 94 -17.57 7.32 -10.88
C ALA A 94 -16.13 7.79 -11.20
N ASN A 95 -15.42 8.44 -10.24
CA ASN A 95 -14.05 8.87 -10.41
C ASN A 95 -13.07 7.69 -10.57
N TYR A 96 -13.28 6.58 -9.86
CA TYR A 96 -12.47 5.39 -10.01
C TYR A 96 -12.53 4.81 -11.44
N TYR A 97 -13.75 4.65 -11.99
CA TYR A 97 -13.92 4.15 -13.35
C TYR A 97 -13.38 5.15 -14.36
N TYR A 98 -13.63 6.44 -14.16
CA TYR A 98 -13.10 7.50 -15.01
C TYR A 98 -11.56 7.50 -15.02
N GLY A 99 -10.94 7.41 -13.84
CA GLY A 99 -9.48 7.33 -13.71
C GLY A 99 -8.90 6.10 -14.43
N ARG A 100 -9.57 4.95 -14.36
CA ARG A 100 -9.15 3.75 -15.10
C ARG A 100 -9.19 3.96 -16.60
N LEU A 101 -10.29 4.52 -17.12
CA LEU A 101 -10.45 4.81 -18.55
C LEU A 101 -9.39 5.78 -19.06
N LEU A 102 -9.13 6.84 -18.30
CA LEU A 102 -8.10 7.82 -18.63
C LEU A 102 -6.71 7.20 -18.65
N ARG A 103 -6.40 6.33 -17.68
CA ARG A 103 -5.13 5.61 -17.62
C ARG A 103 -4.94 4.69 -18.82
N GLU A 104 -5.97 3.91 -19.19
CA GLU A 104 -5.96 3.04 -20.36
C GLU A 104 -5.81 3.82 -21.67
N ALA A 105 -6.34 5.05 -21.71
CA ALA A 105 -6.17 5.98 -22.83
C ALA A 105 -4.81 6.74 -22.83
N GLY A 106 -3.90 6.44 -21.88
CA GLY A 106 -2.60 7.13 -21.75
C GLY A 106 -2.71 8.57 -21.22
N ASN A 107 -3.86 8.97 -20.67
CA ASN A 107 -4.04 10.28 -20.04
C ASN A 107 -3.75 10.21 -18.55
N HIS A 108 -2.48 10.03 -18.21
CA HIS A 108 -2.02 9.78 -16.84
C HIS A 108 -2.27 10.95 -15.87
N PRO A 109 -2.11 12.26 -16.25
CA PRO A 109 -2.36 13.36 -15.33
C PRO A 109 -3.81 13.41 -14.84
N GLU A 110 -4.77 13.33 -15.75
CA GLU A 110 -6.19 13.36 -15.39
C GLU A 110 -6.61 12.08 -14.66
N ALA A 111 -6.02 10.92 -15.01
CA ALA A 111 -6.22 9.67 -14.27
C ALA A 111 -5.76 9.81 -12.82
N MET A 112 -4.59 10.42 -12.59
CA MET A 112 -4.06 10.70 -11.25
C MET A 112 -5.05 11.56 -10.46
N LEU A 113 -5.52 12.67 -11.03
CA LEU A 113 -6.49 13.55 -10.38
C LEU A 113 -7.80 12.82 -10.04
N ALA A 114 -8.27 11.96 -10.93
CA ALA A 114 -9.48 11.17 -10.69
C ALA A 114 -9.29 10.19 -9.52
N PHE A 115 -8.18 9.47 -9.45
CA PHE A 115 -7.87 8.58 -8.31
C PHE A 115 -7.66 9.36 -7.01
N LEU A 116 -7.01 10.53 -7.03
CA LEU A 116 -6.86 11.40 -5.86
C LEU A 116 -8.22 11.87 -5.32
N ARG A 117 -9.18 12.19 -6.20
CA ARG A 117 -10.56 12.50 -5.78
C ARG A 117 -11.23 11.33 -5.05
N VAL A 118 -10.97 10.09 -5.45
CA VAL A 118 -11.49 8.89 -4.76
C VAL A 118 -10.92 8.78 -3.35
N VAL A 119 -9.60 8.82 -3.22
CA VAL A 119 -8.94 8.60 -1.93
C VAL A 119 -9.23 9.70 -0.92
N HIS A 120 -9.46 10.93 -1.38
CA HIS A 120 -9.87 12.05 -0.55
C HIS A 120 -11.39 12.16 -0.34
N SER A 121 -12.19 11.34 -1.03
CA SER A 121 -13.63 11.33 -0.84
C SER A 121 -14.03 10.84 0.56
N ARG A 122 -15.24 11.21 1.00
CA ARG A 122 -15.81 10.75 2.27
C ARG A 122 -16.46 9.36 2.18
N THR A 123 -16.22 8.62 1.11
CA THR A 123 -16.73 7.25 1.00
C THR A 123 -16.16 6.36 2.10
N LYS A 124 -16.99 5.42 2.58
CA LYS A 124 -16.57 4.33 3.47
C LYS A 124 -16.21 3.06 2.69
N ASP A 125 -16.23 3.11 1.36
CA ASP A 125 -15.79 2.00 0.53
C ASP A 125 -14.26 1.96 0.49
N HIS A 126 -13.69 1.25 1.46
CA HIS A 126 -12.25 1.06 1.58
C HIS A 126 -11.66 0.25 0.41
N ILE A 127 -12.46 -0.62 -0.21
CA ILE A 127 -12.01 -1.39 -1.39
C ILE A 127 -11.70 -0.46 -2.55
N ILE A 128 -12.60 0.49 -2.85
CA ILE A 128 -12.41 1.40 -3.97
C ILE A 128 -11.25 2.38 -3.70
N LYS A 129 -11.07 2.81 -2.45
CA LYS A 129 -9.91 3.61 -2.03
C LYS A 129 -8.61 2.84 -2.18
N GLY A 130 -8.54 1.61 -1.66
CA GLY A 130 -7.37 0.76 -1.77
C GLY A 130 -6.97 0.50 -3.23
N ARG A 131 -7.96 0.22 -4.09
CA ARG A 131 -7.75 0.07 -5.53
C ARG A 131 -7.25 1.36 -6.19
N SER A 132 -7.74 2.52 -5.76
CA SER A 132 -7.27 3.81 -6.30
C SER A 132 -5.83 4.07 -5.89
N TRP A 133 -5.44 3.81 -4.65
CA TRP A 133 -4.04 3.86 -4.21
C TRP A 133 -3.16 2.89 -4.99
N SER A 134 -3.61 1.65 -5.25
CA SER A 134 -2.87 0.70 -6.08
C SER A 134 -2.67 1.21 -7.52
N ASN A 135 -3.66 1.90 -8.11
CA ASN A 135 -3.52 2.49 -9.44
C ASN A 135 -2.53 3.66 -9.45
N ILE A 136 -2.56 4.51 -8.41
CA ILE A 136 -1.58 5.59 -8.20
C ILE A 136 -0.17 4.99 -8.08
N ALA A 137 0.03 3.98 -7.23
CA ALA A 137 1.31 3.30 -7.07
C ALA A 137 1.82 2.70 -8.40
N ASN A 138 0.92 2.12 -9.19
CA ASN A 138 1.30 1.60 -10.51
C ASN A 138 1.76 2.70 -11.48
N MET A 139 1.14 3.88 -11.45
CA MET A 139 1.61 5.02 -12.25
C MET A 139 2.98 5.52 -11.78
N CYS A 140 3.24 5.58 -10.47
CA CYS A 140 4.58 5.89 -9.94
C CYS A 140 5.62 4.85 -10.40
N ARG A 141 5.27 3.56 -10.39
CA ARG A 141 6.14 2.48 -10.87
C ARG A 141 6.46 2.62 -12.36
N LEU A 142 5.46 2.96 -13.20
CA LEU A 142 5.67 3.22 -14.62
C LEU A 142 6.56 4.45 -14.87
N ALA A 143 6.55 5.41 -13.96
CA ALA A 143 7.46 6.55 -13.95
C ALA A 143 8.86 6.21 -13.42
N ALA A 144 9.11 4.97 -13.00
CA ALA A 144 10.32 4.48 -12.32
C ALA A 144 10.54 5.07 -10.90
N GLU A 145 9.49 5.62 -10.28
CA GLU A 145 9.49 6.12 -8.90
C GLU A 145 9.10 5.01 -7.92
N HIS A 146 9.97 3.99 -7.79
CA HIS A 146 9.67 2.76 -7.03
C HIS A 146 9.56 3.03 -5.52
N GLY A 147 10.39 3.91 -4.95
CA GLY A 147 10.29 4.30 -3.55
C GLY A 147 8.93 4.95 -3.23
N LEU A 148 8.47 5.86 -4.08
CA LEU A 148 7.15 6.47 -3.94
C LEU A 148 6.03 5.44 -4.13
N ALA A 149 6.16 4.52 -5.10
CA ALA A 149 5.20 3.43 -5.31
C ALA A 149 5.08 2.53 -4.07
N TYR A 150 6.20 2.22 -3.41
CA TYR A 150 6.23 1.46 -2.17
C TYR A 150 5.43 2.14 -1.04
N ASP A 151 5.63 3.45 -0.82
CA ASP A 151 4.91 4.22 0.20
C ASP A 151 3.41 4.34 -0.11
N ILE A 152 3.07 4.50 -1.39
CA ILE A 152 1.66 4.55 -1.83
C ILE A 152 0.98 3.18 -1.69
N ASN A 153 1.67 2.08 -1.98
CA ASN A 153 1.13 0.73 -1.75
C ASN A 153 0.92 0.42 -0.26
N GLU A 154 1.61 1.10 0.66
CA GLU A 154 1.29 1.04 2.08
C GLU A 154 -0.11 1.56 2.37
N LYS A 155 -0.45 2.75 1.85
CA LYS A 155 -1.81 3.32 1.96
C LYS A 155 -2.87 2.40 1.34
N SER A 156 -2.54 1.77 0.21
CA SER A 156 -3.41 0.76 -0.41
C SER A 156 -3.67 -0.43 0.52
N SER A 157 -2.62 -0.96 1.14
CA SER A 157 -2.73 -2.11 2.06
C SER A 157 -3.53 -1.78 3.32
N GLU A 158 -3.38 -0.56 3.87
CA GLU A 158 -4.17 -0.08 5.00
C GLU A 158 -5.67 -0.03 4.68
N GLU A 159 -6.04 0.49 3.51
CA GLU A 159 -7.44 0.56 3.07
C GLU A 159 -8.03 -0.85 2.87
N PHE A 160 -7.27 -1.80 2.32
CA PHE A 160 -7.74 -3.18 2.18
C PHE A 160 -7.87 -3.90 3.53
N LEU A 161 -7.01 -3.60 4.48
CA LEU A 161 -7.12 -4.10 5.84
C LEU A 161 -8.40 -3.58 6.52
N LEU A 162 -8.74 -2.30 6.32
CA LEU A 162 -9.98 -1.69 6.83
C LEU A 162 -11.24 -2.25 6.16
N SER A 163 -11.13 -2.81 4.95
CA SER A 163 -12.24 -3.43 4.23
C SER A 163 -12.41 -4.92 4.54
N ASP A 164 -11.60 -5.49 5.42
CA ASP A 164 -11.54 -6.93 5.72
C ASP A 164 -11.32 -7.80 4.46
N ASN A 165 -10.67 -7.24 3.44
CA ASN A 165 -10.36 -7.92 2.19
C ASN A 165 -8.92 -8.43 2.20
N SER A 166 -8.72 -9.58 2.83
CA SER A 166 -7.41 -10.21 3.00
C SER A 166 -6.70 -10.50 1.67
N LEU A 167 -7.43 -10.89 0.64
CA LEU A 167 -6.85 -11.17 -0.67
C LEU A 167 -6.21 -9.92 -1.27
N MET A 168 -6.94 -8.81 -1.32
CA MET A 168 -6.42 -7.55 -1.87
C MET A 168 -5.30 -6.97 -1.00
N TYR A 169 -5.36 -7.17 0.31
CA TYR A 169 -4.28 -6.82 1.23
C TYR A 169 -2.97 -7.55 0.86
N PHE A 170 -3.02 -8.86 0.61
CA PHE A 170 -1.84 -9.61 0.22
C PHE A 170 -1.28 -9.20 -1.16
N TYR A 171 -2.15 -8.87 -2.11
CA TYR A 171 -1.71 -8.28 -3.38
C TYR A 171 -1.00 -6.94 -3.17
N ALA A 172 -1.52 -6.06 -2.32
CA ALA A 172 -0.87 -4.78 -2.01
C ALA A 172 0.50 -4.98 -1.33
N LEU A 173 0.61 -5.94 -0.41
CA LEU A 173 1.89 -6.30 0.19
C LEU A 173 2.88 -6.87 -0.83
N ASN A 174 2.42 -7.72 -1.76
CA ASN A 174 3.29 -8.23 -2.83
C ASN A 174 3.73 -7.11 -3.78
N ASN A 175 2.89 -6.14 -4.07
CA ASN A 175 3.27 -4.95 -4.84
C ASN A 175 4.36 -4.14 -4.14
N ARG A 176 4.29 -4.00 -2.80
CA ARG A 176 5.37 -3.38 -2.01
C ARG A 176 6.67 -4.17 -2.11
N ALA A 177 6.59 -5.49 -2.04
CA ALA A 177 7.77 -6.34 -2.22
C ALA A 177 8.38 -6.19 -3.63
N PHE A 178 7.53 -6.05 -4.65
CA PHE A 178 7.97 -5.80 -6.03
C PHE A 178 8.66 -4.44 -6.17
N ASP A 179 8.13 -3.39 -5.54
CA ASP A 179 8.75 -2.06 -5.54
C ASP A 179 10.13 -2.08 -4.86
N LEU A 180 10.27 -2.81 -3.73
CA LEU A 180 11.57 -3.05 -3.09
C LEU A 180 12.54 -3.82 -3.99
N ALA A 181 12.04 -4.81 -4.74
CA ALA A 181 12.85 -5.58 -5.68
C ALA A 181 13.37 -4.69 -6.82
N ALA A 182 12.53 -3.80 -7.34
CA ALA A 182 12.88 -2.84 -8.38
C ALA A 182 13.93 -1.82 -7.92
N ASP A 183 13.86 -1.38 -6.67
CA ASP A 183 14.86 -0.52 -6.01
C ASP A 183 16.14 -1.27 -5.58
N SER A 184 16.33 -2.50 -6.06
CA SER A 184 17.47 -3.35 -5.71
C SER A 184 17.61 -3.68 -4.21
N LEU A 185 16.54 -3.56 -3.44
CA LEU A 185 16.45 -3.91 -2.03
C LEU A 185 16.03 -5.39 -1.85
N LYS A 186 16.77 -6.29 -2.50
CA LYS A 186 16.49 -7.73 -2.61
C LYS A 186 16.12 -8.37 -1.27
N ASP A 187 16.93 -8.17 -0.23
CA ASP A 187 16.72 -8.88 1.04
C ASP A 187 15.40 -8.46 1.70
N ARG A 188 15.05 -7.19 1.64
CA ARG A 188 13.76 -6.69 2.14
C ARG A 188 12.59 -7.21 1.32
N ALA A 189 12.73 -7.29 0.00
CA ALA A 189 11.72 -7.85 -0.89
C ALA A 189 11.49 -9.34 -0.59
N ILE A 190 12.56 -10.12 -0.42
CA ILE A 190 12.50 -11.54 -0.04
C ILE A 190 11.89 -11.73 1.35
N ASP A 191 12.28 -10.94 2.33
CA ASP A 191 11.71 -11.01 3.69
C ASP A 191 10.21 -10.74 3.68
N LEU A 192 9.75 -9.75 2.91
CA LEU A 192 8.32 -9.44 2.78
C LEU A 192 7.55 -10.56 2.05
N THR A 193 8.10 -11.12 0.97
CA THR A 193 7.48 -12.26 0.29
C THR A 193 7.43 -13.50 1.18
N ASN A 194 8.46 -13.77 1.99
CA ASN A 194 8.47 -14.86 2.97
C ASN A 194 7.42 -14.65 4.08
N TYR A 195 7.20 -13.40 4.48
CA TYR A 195 6.12 -13.07 5.40
C TYR A 195 4.75 -13.40 4.80
N ILE A 196 4.48 -12.95 3.55
CA ILE A 196 3.21 -13.22 2.86
C ILE A 196 3.01 -14.74 2.70
N GLU A 197 4.03 -15.48 2.27
CA GLU A 197 3.95 -16.93 2.05
C GLU A 197 3.58 -17.71 3.30
N ARG A 198 3.97 -17.24 4.49
CA ARG A 198 3.62 -17.88 5.78
C ARG A 198 2.18 -17.72 6.19
N ILE A 199 1.51 -16.65 5.74
CA ILE A 199 0.18 -16.27 6.25
C ILE A 199 -0.90 -16.28 5.16
N CYS A 200 -0.53 -16.30 3.89
CA CYS A 200 -1.45 -16.33 2.75
C CYS A 200 -1.60 -17.76 2.25
N THR A 201 -2.85 -18.16 2.00
CA THR A 201 -3.18 -19.48 1.42
C THR A 201 -3.69 -19.40 -0.01
N ASP A 202 -3.88 -18.21 -0.55
CA ASP A 202 -4.37 -18.01 -1.92
C ASP A 202 -3.28 -18.33 -2.95
N SER A 203 -3.57 -19.27 -3.85
CA SER A 203 -2.61 -19.78 -4.84
C SER A 203 -2.14 -18.70 -5.83
N ASN A 204 -3.00 -17.74 -6.18
CA ASN A 204 -2.66 -16.69 -7.13
C ASN A 204 -1.67 -15.70 -6.49
N VAL A 205 -1.89 -15.34 -5.22
CA VAL A 205 -0.94 -14.51 -4.46
C VAL A 205 0.39 -15.23 -4.33
N LEU A 206 0.37 -16.53 -3.97
CA LEU A 206 1.58 -17.34 -3.84
C LEU A 206 2.34 -17.46 -5.17
N THR A 207 1.64 -17.49 -6.30
CA THR A 207 2.27 -17.43 -7.63
C THR A 207 2.94 -16.07 -7.85
N LYS A 208 2.28 -14.97 -7.55
CA LYS A 208 2.85 -13.61 -7.70
C LYS A 208 4.08 -13.35 -6.82
N ILE A 209 4.19 -14.00 -5.67
CA ILE A 209 5.39 -13.94 -4.83
C ILE A 209 6.62 -14.45 -5.58
N TRP A 210 6.50 -15.53 -6.32
CA TRP A 210 7.62 -16.09 -7.09
C TRP A 210 8.05 -15.17 -8.24
N GLU A 211 7.11 -14.47 -8.89
CA GLU A 211 7.44 -13.43 -9.88
C GLU A 211 8.24 -12.29 -9.21
N THR A 212 7.80 -11.82 -8.05
CA THR A 212 8.48 -10.78 -7.29
C THR A 212 9.88 -11.21 -6.84
N ARG A 213 10.05 -12.47 -6.40
CA ARG A 213 11.37 -13.03 -6.04
C ARG A 213 12.29 -13.11 -7.26
N ALA A 214 11.76 -13.56 -8.40
CA ALA A 214 12.53 -13.62 -9.65
C ALA A 214 13.03 -12.23 -10.05
N GLU A 215 12.20 -11.19 -9.93
CA GLU A 215 12.59 -9.81 -10.18
C GLU A 215 13.68 -9.32 -9.20
N ALA A 216 13.53 -9.62 -7.92
CA ALA A 216 14.50 -9.27 -6.88
C ALA A 216 15.87 -9.93 -7.15
N TYR A 217 15.89 -11.20 -7.52
CA TYR A 217 17.12 -11.91 -7.86
C TYR A 217 17.72 -11.43 -9.19
N LYS A 218 16.90 -11.09 -10.18
CA LYS A 218 17.35 -10.50 -11.45
C LYS A 218 18.11 -9.20 -11.20
N ASN A 219 17.53 -8.28 -10.43
CA ASN A 219 18.15 -7.01 -10.12
C ASN A 219 19.41 -7.16 -9.26
N ALA A 220 19.50 -8.22 -8.46
CA ALA A 220 20.70 -8.62 -7.74
C ALA A 220 21.71 -9.43 -8.57
N LYS A 221 21.43 -9.66 -9.86
CA LYS A 221 22.25 -10.47 -10.79
C LYS A 221 22.50 -11.91 -10.32
N MET A 222 21.56 -12.48 -9.57
CA MET A 222 21.59 -13.85 -9.06
C MET A 222 20.79 -14.77 -10.01
N TYR A 223 21.30 -14.96 -11.20
CA TYR A 223 20.57 -15.58 -12.33
C TYR A 223 20.15 -17.04 -12.09
N ASP A 224 20.94 -17.83 -11.37
CA ASP A 224 20.53 -19.19 -10.99
C ASP A 224 19.27 -19.17 -10.10
N SER A 225 19.17 -18.20 -9.21
CA SER A 225 17.98 -18.00 -8.36
C SER A 225 16.78 -17.53 -9.18
N VAL A 226 16.98 -16.72 -10.22
CA VAL A 226 15.92 -16.35 -11.17
C VAL A 226 15.37 -17.59 -11.86
N ILE A 227 16.26 -18.44 -12.39
CA ILE A 227 15.88 -19.70 -13.06
C ILE A 227 15.08 -20.59 -12.11
N TYR A 228 15.53 -20.72 -10.87
CA TYR A 228 14.82 -21.49 -9.84
C TYR A 228 13.41 -20.93 -9.61
N CYS A 229 13.26 -19.61 -9.40
CA CYS A 229 11.95 -19.00 -9.17
C CYS A 229 11.00 -19.20 -10.35
N VAL A 230 11.48 -19.04 -11.59
CA VAL A 230 10.63 -19.22 -12.77
C VAL A 230 10.23 -20.69 -12.95
N ARG A 231 11.11 -21.64 -12.65
CA ARG A 231 10.76 -23.06 -12.66
C ARG A 231 9.70 -23.41 -11.62
N GLU A 232 9.77 -22.82 -10.44
CA GLU A 232 8.70 -22.93 -9.42
C GLU A 232 7.37 -22.36 -9.92
N LEU A 233 7.39 -21.24 -10.67
CA LEU A 233 6.20 -20.69 -11.32
C LEU A 233 5.61 -21.70 -12.33
N GLN A 234 6.45 -22.24 -13.20
CA GLN A 234 6.03 -23.21 -14.22
C GLN A 234 5.49 -24.51 -13.60
N SER A 235 6.09 -25.01 -12.51
CA SER A 235 5.61 -26.18 -11.76
C SER A 235 4.22 -25.99 -11.18
N ARG A 236 3.82 -24.74 -10.93
CA ARG A 236 2.48 -24.35 -10.47
C ARG A 236 1.49 -24.06 -11.58
N GLY A 237 1.89 -24.35 -12.83
CA GLY A 237 1.06 -24.15 -14.02
C GLY A 237 1.04 -22.71 -14.55
N ASN A 238 1.92 -21.83 -14.05
CA ASN A 238 2.07 -20.49 -14.61
C ASN A 238 2.96 -20.55 -15.86
N ASP A 239 2.34 -20.42 -17.03
CA ASP A 239 2.98 -20.42 -18.35
C ASP A 239 2.97 -19.00 -18.98
N GLU A 240 3.10 -17.98 -18.15
CA GLU A 240 3.09 -16.58 -18.56
C GLU A 240 4.33 -16.20 -19.36
N PRO A 241 4.19 -15.36 -20.42
CA PRO A 241 5.31 -14.92 -21.26
C PRO A 241 6.45 -14.27 -20.49
N THR A 242 6.14 -13.51 -19.43
CA THR A 242 7.11 -12.85 -18.56
C THR A 242 8.10 -13.84 -17.95
N GLY A 243 7.64 -15.05 -17.61
CA GLY A 243 8.51 -16.12 -17.11
C GLY A 243 9.55 -16.55 -18.15
N TYR A 244 9.15 -16.71 -19.41
CA TYR A 244 10.09 -17.02 -20.49
C TYR A 244 11.08 -15.89 -20.73
N MET A 245 10.65 -14.63 -20.64
CA MET A 245 11.54 -13.49 -20.77
C MET A 245 12.59 -13.44 -19.66
N LEU A 246 12.20 -13.73 -18.42
CA LEU A 246 13.13 -13.81 -17.28
C LEU A 246 14.15 -14.94 -17.46
N LEU A 247 13.72 -16.11 -17.98
CA LEU A 247 14.63 -17.22 -18.31
C LEU A 247 15.59 -16.83 -19.42
N ALA A 248 15.10 -16.21 -20.51
CA ALA A 248 15.96 -15.76 -21.61
C ALA A 248 17.03 -14.79 -21.12
N GLN A 249 16.67 -13.81 -20.31
CA GLN A 249 17.61 -12.84 -19.72
C GLN A 249 18.62 -13.51 -18.77
N ALA A 250 18.15 -14.44 -17.93
CA ALA A 250 19.01 -15.13 -16.98
C ALA A 250 20.05 -16.01 -17.71
N TYR A 251 19.61 -16.82 -18.69
CA TYR A 251 20.52 -17.66 -19.46
C TYR A 251 21.48 -16.84 -20.32
N ASN A 252 21.02 -15.75 -20.94
CA ASN A 252 21.88 -14.83 -21.67
C ASN A 252 22.97 -14.23 -20.75
N SER A 253 22.60 -13.83 -19.54
CA SER A 253 23.56 -13.28 -18.58
C SER A 253 24.54 -14.31 -18.02
N LEU A 254 24.19 -15.61 -18.06
CA LEU A 254 25.07 -16.72 -17.70
C LEU A 254 25.92 -17.23 -18.90
N GLY A 255 25.77 -16.64 -20.09
CA GLY A 255 26.45 -17.05 -21.29
C GLY A 255 25.98 -18.41 -21.84
N GLN A 256 24.74 -18.80 -21.52
CA GLN A 256 24.11 -20.05 -22.01
C GLN A 256 23.23 -19.72 -23.21
N ASP A 257 23.86 -19.38 -24.33
CA ASP A 257 23.24 -18.82 -25.53
C ASP A 257 22.12 -19.71 -26.11
N ASP A 258 22.31 -21.02 -26.21
CA ASP A 258 21.27 -21.93 -26.73
C ASP A 258 19.97 -21.84 -25.91
N SER A 259 20.08 -21.82 -24.59
CA SER A 259 18.92 -21.67 -23.69
C SER A 259 18.30 -20.30 -23.80
N ALA A 260 19.13 -19.26 -23.87
CA ALA A 260 18.68 -17.88 -24.01
C ALA A 260 17.87 -17.67 -25.29
N VAL A 261 18.37 -18.17 -26.41
CA VAL A 261 17.73 -18.16 -27.74
C VAL A 261 16.39 -18.92 -27.70
N TYR A 262 16.38 -20.13 -27.12
CA TYR A 262 15.16 -20.93 -27.01
C TYR A 262 14.05 -20.19 -26.26
N TYR A 263 14.37 -19.60 -25.11
CA TYR A 263 13.37 -18.88 -24.31
C TYR A 263 13.01 -17.52 -24.90
N ALA A 264 13.91 -16.86 -25.63
CA ALA A 264 13.60 -15.63 -26.35
C ALA A 264 12.58 -15.89 -27.47
N HIS A 265 12.74 -16.97 -28.26
CA HIS A 265 11.72 -17.39 -29.25
C HIS A 265 10.37 -17.66 -28.61
N LYS A 266 10.34 -18.38 -27.47
CA LYS A 266 9.08 -18.61 -26.71
C LYS A 266 8.43 -17.31 -26.24
N THR A 267 9.23 -16.34 -25.84
CA THR A 267 8.73 -15.02 -25.45
C THR A 267 8.04 -14.33 -26.62
N ILE A 268 8.65 -14.30 -27.79
CA ILE A 268 8.07 -13.68 -29.00
C ILE A 268 6.78 -14.37 -29.42
N GLU A 269 6.74 -15.70 -29.32
CA GLU A 269 5.57 -16.51 -29.69
C GLU A 269 4.37 -16.22 -28.78
N LYS A 270 4.60 -16.03 -27.47
CA LYS A 270 3.55 -15.98 -26.47
C LYS A 270 3.23 -14.59 -25.93
N SER A 271 4.15 -13.64 -26.02
CA SER A 271 3.95 -12.30 -25.47
C SER A 271 3.30 -11.37 -26.48
N ASP A 272 2.24 -10.68 -26.08
CA ASP A 272 1.69 -9.53 -26.79
C ASP A 272 2.30 -8.21 -26.31
N PHE A 273 3.10 -8.24 -25.24
CA PHE A 273 3.71 -7.05 -24.66
C PHE A 273 4.98 -6.65 -25.44
N TYR A 274 4.97 -5.44 -25.96
CA TYR A 274 6.07 -4.92 -26.78
C TYR A 274 7.43 -4.89 -26.06
N GLY A 275 7.45 -4.61 -24.76
CA GLY A 275 8.67 -4.61 -23.96
C GLY A 275 9.35 -5.98 -23.91
N ASP A 276 8.57 -7.05 -23.78
CA ASP A 276 9.10 -8.42 -23.80
C ASP A 276 9.65 -8.76 -25.18
N LYS A 277 8.92 -8.43 -26.25
CA LYS A 277 9.36 -8.63 -27.63
C LYS A 277 10.65 -7.87 -27.94
N TYR A 278 10.75 -6.61 -27.51
CA TYR A 278 11.95 -5.79 -27.65
C TYR A 278 13.18 -6.45 -27.01
N ASN A 279 13.03 -6.93 -25.78
CA ASN A 279 14.13 -7.59 -25.07
C ASN A 279 14.47 -8.96 -25.66
N ALA A 280 13.47 -9.73 -26.10
CA ALA A 280 13.69 -11.02 -26.74
C ALA A 280 14.42 -10.87 -28.09
N LEU A 281 14.02 -9.90 -28.91
CA LEU A 281 14.72 -9.56 -30.17
C LEU A 281 16.18 -9.12 -29.91
N TYR A 282 16.41 -8.37 -28.80
CA TYR A 282 17.78 -8.02 -28.40
C TYR A 282 18.61 -9.25 -28.12
N ILE A 283 18.11 -10.24 -27.37
CA ILE A 283 18.84 -11.48 -27.07
C ILE A 283 19.10 -12.26 -28.34
N LEU A 284 18.10 -12.47 -29.21
CA LEU A 284 18.25 -13.19 -30.45
C LEU A 284 19.33 -12.60 -31.35
N THR A 285 19.31 -11.27 -31.54
CA THR A 285 20.28 -10.58 -32.40
C THR A 285 21.71 -10.63 -31.88
N HIS A 286 21.94 -10.93 -30.61
CA HIS A 286 23.28 -10.98 -30.00
C HIS A 286 23.77 -12.39 -29.69
N SER A 287 22.88 -13.34 -29.44
CA SER A 287 23.22 -14.68 -28.96
C SER A 287 22.90 -15.79 -29.97
N ASP A 288 22.00 -15.55 -30.95
CA ASP A 288 21.69 -16.56 -31.96
C ASP A 288 22.70 -16.52 -33.11
N THR A 289 23.66 -17.43 -33.04
CA THR A 289 24.71 -17.57 -34.08
C THR A 289 24.22 -18.19 -35.39
N THR A 290 23.00 -18.69 -35.43
CA THR A 290 22.41 -19.32 -36.63
C THR A 290 21.75 -18.31 -37.56
N LEU A 291 21.49 -17.09 -37.08
CA LEU A 291 20.83 -16.03 -37.83
C LEU A 291 21.68 -15.50 -38.98
N THR A 292 21.06 -15.34 -40.12
CA THR A 292 21.64 -14.66 -41.28
C THR A 292 21.72 -13.13 -41.05
N LYS A 293 22.61 -12.46 -41.76
CA LYS A 293 22.71 -10.99 -41.73
C LYS A 293 21.37 -10.29 -42.03
N GLN A 294 20.57 -10.89 -42.92
CA GLN A 294 19.28 -10.35 -43.32
C GLN A 294 18.27 -10.46 -42.19
N GLU A 295 18.22 -11.60 -41.47
CA GLU A 295 17.35 -11.82 -40.33
C GLU A 295 17.73 -10.90 -39.18
N ILE A 296 19.02 -10.75 -38.87
CA ILE A 296 19.50 -9.78 -37.84
C ILE A 296 19.06 -8.33 -38.19
N LEU A 297 19.17 -7.93 -39.46
CA LEU A 297 18.75 -6.62 -39.92
C LEU A 297 17.24 -6.42 -39.75
N THR A 298 16.44 -7.43 -40.11
CA THR A 298 14.98 -7.39 -39.97
C THR A 298 14.57 -7.27 -38.50
N MET A 299 15.12 -8.12 -37.63
CA MET A 299 14.85 -8.08 -36.19
C MET A 299 15.31 -6.78 -35.52
N THR A 300 16.43 -6.21 -35.98
CA THR A 300 16.93 -4.92 -35.49
C THR A 300 16.00 -3.78 -35.91
N SER A 301 15.48 -3.81 -37.15
CA SER A 301 14.47 -2.85 -37.61
C SER A 301 13.18 -2.96 -36.84
N GLU A 302 12.66 -4.18 -36.64
CA GLU A 302 11.46 -4.42 -35.84
C GLU A 302 11.62 -3.90 -34.38
N ARG A 303 12.80 -4.16 -33.79
CA ARG A 303 13.12 -3.61 -32.46
C ARG A 303 13.15 -2.09 -32.43
N ALA A 304 13.67 -1.46 -33.47
CA ALA A 304 13.68 0.00 -33.61
C ALA A 304 12.26 0.55 -33.74
N ASP A 305 11.41 -0.10 -34.53
CA ASP A 305 10.00 0.29 -34.70
C ASP A 305 9.21 0.19 -33.39
N ILE A 306 9.42 -0.88 -32.61
CA ILE A 306 8.85 -1.04 -31.27
C ILE A 306 9.33 0.10 -30.35
N SER A 307 10.63 0.38 -30.36
CA SER A 307 11.22 1.45 -29.54
C SER A 307 10.66 2.85 -29.85
N MET A 308 10.34 3.09 -31.12
CA MET A 308 9.78 4.39 -31.57
C MET A 308 8.30 4.56 -31.21
N GLN A 309 7.54 3.47 -31.15
CA GLN A 309 6.09 3.51 -30.90
C GLN A 309 5.73 3.68 -29.42
N ASP A 310 6.52 3.14 -28.49
CA ASP A 310 6.04 2.93 -27.09
C ASP A 310 6.59 3.88 -26.02
N PHE A 311 7.66 4.64 -26.26
CA PHE A 311 8.39 5.17 -25.10
C PHE A 311 8.39 6.69 -24.87
N THR A 312 8.03 7.53 -25.84
CA THR A 312 8.25 8.97 -25.68
C THR A 312 7.06 9.79 -25.18
N PRO A 313 5.81 9.56 -25.62
CA PRO A 313 4.70 10.42 -25.17
C PRO A 313 4.25 10.18 -23.73
N ASP A 314 4.41 8.95 -23.22
CA ASP A 314 3.86 8.57 -21.91
C ASP A 314 4.76 8.96 -20.74
N ARG A 315 6.08 9.05 -20.92
CA ARG A 315 7.01 9.46 -19.84
C ARG A 315 6.76 10.88 -19.36
N GLU A 316 6.54 11.81 -20.28
CA GLU A 316 6.25 13.20 -19.92
C GLU A 316 4.93 13.30 -19.15
N LYS A 317 3.90 12.61 -19.63
CA LYS A 317 2.60 12.56 -18.93
C LYS A 317 2.67 11.86 -17.57
N LEU A 318 3.49 10.80 -17.45
CA LEU A 318 3.72 10.13 -16.19
C LEU A 318 4.46 11.03 -15.20
N ALA A 319 5.47 11.76 -15.64
CA ALA A 319 6.18 12.74 -14.81
C ALA A 319 5.22 13.81 -14.29
N ILE A 320 4.37 14.39 -15.16
CA ILE A 320 3.33 15.34 -14.74
C ILE A 320 2.37 14.71 -13.72
N ALA A 321 1.99 13.43 -13.91
CA ALA A 321 1.12 12.73 -12.97
C ALA A 321 1.77 12.54 -11.60
N VAL A 322 3.07 12.21 -11.56
CA VAL A 322 3.84 12.09 -10.30
C VAL A 322 3.97 13.47 -9.64
N ASP A 323 4.28 14.53 -10.37
CA ASP A 323 4.32 15.89 -9.83
C ASP A 323 2.98 16.30 -9.18
N LEU A 324 1.85 15.93 -9.79
CA LEU A 324 0.52 16.17 -9.22
C LEU A 324 0.32 15.39 -7.89
N LEU A 325 0.80 14.16 -7.82
CA LEU A 325 0.76 13.37 -6.59
C LEU A 325 1.63 13.99 -5.50
N GLU A 326 2.85 14.38 -5.82
CA GLU A 326 3.76 15.03 -4.86
C GLU A 326 3.19 16.36 -4.36
N GLN A 327 2.58 17.16 -5.24
CA GLN A 327 1.88 18.37 -4.84
C GLN A 327 0.73 18.08 -3.88
N ASP A 328 -0.01 17.00 -4.11
CA ASP A 328 -1.10 16.57 -3.22
C ASP A 328 -0.57 16.08 -1.87
N LEU A 329 0.46 15.25 -1.85
CA LEU A 329 1.10 14.75 -0.64
C LEU A 329 1.72 15.87 0.20
N ASN A 330 2.32 16.88 -0.46
CA ASN A 330 2.93 18.04 0.17
C ASN A 330 1.93 19.15 0.49
N ARG A 331 0.68 19.00 0.09
CA ARG A 331 -0.36 20.00 0.29
C ARG A 331 -0.63 20.19 1.77
N LYS A 332 -0.15 21.31 2.30
CA LYS A 332 -0.51 21.71 3.67
C LYS A 332 -2.03 21.84 3.75
N PRO A 333 -2.64 21.33 4.81
CA PRO A 333 -4.08 21.42 4.98
C PRO A 333 -4.50 22.89 4.82
N ASN A 334 -5.30 23.14 3.80
CA ASN A 334 -5.77 24.49 3.53
C ASN A 334 -6.76 24.88 4.64
N LEU A 335 -6.28 25.70 5.58
CA LEU A 335 -7.05 26.18 6.74
C LEU A 335 -8.16 27.16 6.33
N THR A 336 -8.30 27.52 5.07
CA THR A 336 -9.37 28.41 4.60
C THR A 336 -10.77 27.86 4.87
N TRP A 337 -10.92 26.51 4.80
CA TRP A 337 -12.18 25.87 5.20
C TRP A 337 -12.43 26.00 6.70
N LEU A 338 -11.36 26.04 7.52
CA LEU A 338 -11.47 26.25 8.98
C LEU A 338 -11.95 27.67 9.27
N TRP A 339 -11.46 28.66 8.52
CA TRP A 339 -11.94 30.04 8.61
C TRP A 339 -13.37 30.19 8.08
N ALA A 340 -13.71 29.50 6.98
CA ALA A 340 -15.07 29.46 6.46
C ALA A 340 -16.05 28.75 7.42
N THR A 341 -15.61 27.65 8.06
CA THR A 341 -16.41 26.98 9.11
C THR A 341 -16.49 27.80 10.38
N LEU A 342 -15.45 28.50 10.80
CA LEU A 342 -15.47 29.45 11.91
C LEU A 342 -16.40 30.65 11.62
N ALA A 343 -16.37 31.18 10.41
CA ALA A 343 -17.27 32.26 10.00
C ALA A 343 -18.74 31.79 9.97
N THR A 344 -19.00 30.60 9.42
CA THR A 344 -20.35 30.00 9.47
C THR A 344 -20.80 29.65 10.89
N LEU A 345 -19.90 29.17 11.74
CA LEU A 345 -20.17 28.93 13.16
C LEU A 345 -20.43 30.26 13.92
N CYS A 346 -19.73 31.34 13.60
CA CYS A 346 -20.01 32.69 14.14
C CYS A 346 -21.39 33.19 13.69
N ILE A 347 -21.77 32.98 12.43
CA ILE A 347 -23.12 33.36 11.94
C ILE A 347 -24.20 32.49 12.60
N ILE A 348 -23.94 31.19 12.78
CA ILE A 348 -24.85 30.31 13.51
C ILE A 348 -24.91 30.68 14.99
N ALA A 349 -23.78 30.97 15.62
CA ALA A 349 -23.73 31.38 17.02
C ALA A 349 -24.41 32.73 17.27
N THR A 350 -24.29 33.69 16.34
CA THR A 350 -25.02 34.98 16.44
C THR A 350 -26.52 34.79 16.20
N SER A 351 -26.92 33.96 15.22
CA SER A 351 -28.33 33.65 15.00
C SER A 351 -28.95 32.80 16.11
N THR A 352 -28.18 31.84 16.69
CA THR A 352 -28.64 31.08 17.87
C THR A 352 -28.62 31.90 19.13
N SER A 353 -27.72 32.88 19.30
CA SER A 353 -27.74 33.83 20.42
C SER A 353 -29.02 34.67 20.40
N ILE A 354 -29.49 35.10 19.23
CA ILE A 354 -30.78 35.80 19.04
C ILE A 354 -31.94 34.86 19.36
N TYR A 355 -31.83 33.58 19.00
CA TYR A 355 -32.88 32.59 19.28
C TYR A 355 -32.94 32.16 20.75
N VAL A 356 -31.78 32.04 21.41
CA VAL A 356 -31.66 31.64 22.84
C VAL A 356 -32.15 32.74 23.78
N ARG A 357 -31.98 34.02 23.41
CA ARG A 357 -32.60 35.12 24.18
C ARG A 357 -34.14 35.02 24.27
N LYS A 358 -34.75 34.28 23.35
CA LYS A 358 -36.21 34.01 23.33
C LYS A 358 -36.68 32.78 24.09
N LYS A 359 -35.79 31.94 24.59
CA LYS A 359 -36.19 30.67 25.28
C LYS A 359 -35.36 30.35 26.53
N LYS A 360 -35.72 31.03 27.66
CA LYS A 360 -35.17 30.71 29.01
C LYS A 360 -35.40 29.23 29.44
N ALA A 361 -36.29 28.50 28.79
CA ALA A 361 -36.63 27.11 29.15
C ALA A 361 -35.61 26.04 28.71
N LYS A 362 -34.65 26.35 27.77
CA LYS A 362 -33.66 25.35 27.31
C LYS A 362 -32.40 25.23 28.20
N ARG A 363 -32.20 26.11 29.19
CA ARG A 363 -31.01 26.02 30.07
C ARG A 363 -30.96 24.73 30.93
N GLN A 364 -32.13 24.20 31.30
CA GLN A 364 -32.16 22.94 32.08
C GLN A 364 -31.77 21.71 31.25
N LEU A 365 -32.09 21.69 29.95
CA LEU A 365 -31.75 20.56 29.11
C LEU A 365 -30.22 20.47 28.82
N ILE A 366 -29.58 21.66 28.70
CA ILE A 366 -28.13 21.74 28.49
C ILE A 366 -27.36 21.31 29.74
N SER A 367 -27.85 21.66 30.93
CA SER A 367 -27.26 21.23 32.21
C SER A 367 -27.27 19.70 32.33
N GLN A 368 -28.38 19.05 31.99
CA GLN A 368 -28.49 17.59 32.02
C GLN A 368 -27.59 16.91 30.98
N GLN A 369 -27.38 17.51 29.80
CA GLN A 369 -26.48 16.95 28.77
C GLN A 369 -25.02 17.11 29.19
N VAL A 370 -24.63 18.17 29.85
CA VAL A 370 -23.26 18.34 30.35
C VAL A 370 -22.95 17.33 31.46
N GLU A 371 -23.91 17.07 32.36
CA GLU A 371 -23.76 16.04 33.39
C GLU A 371 -23.62 14.64 32.78
N ALA A 372 -24.44 14.31 31.75
CA ALA A 372 -24.33 13.04 31.04
C ALA A 372 -22.98 12.88 30.30
N LEU A 373 -22.46 13.96 29.71
CA LEU A 373 -21.14 13.96 29.07
C LEU A 373 -19.98 13.82 30.06
N GLN A 374 -20.11 14.40 31.26
CA GLN A 374 -19.15 14.21 32.33
C GLN A 374 -19.13 12.75 32.83
N GLN A 375 -20.30 12.14 33.02
CA GLN A 375 -20.39 10.71 33.38
C GLN A 375 -19.77 9.79 32.29
N THR A 376 -19.99 10.12 31.00
CA THR A 376 -19.39 9.35 29.89
C THR A 376 -17.87 9.51 29.84
N ARG A 377 -17.34 10.69 30.10
CA ARG A 377 -15.90 10.94 30.19
C ARG A 377 -15.25 10.16 31.32
N ASP A 378 -15.91 10.13 32.47
CA ASP A 378 -15.39 9.42 33.65
C ASP A 378 -15.42 7.90 33.44
N SER A 379 -16.43 7.38 32.73
CA SER A 379 -16.49 5.99 32.32
C SER A 379 -15.39 5.64 31.30
N LEU A 380 -15.10 6.54 30.33
CA LEU A 380 -14.02 6.33 29.34
C LEU A 380 -12.63 6.34 29.99
N SER A 381 -12.43 7.24 30.98
CA SER A 381 -11.17 7.32 31.73
C SER A 381 -10.93 6.06 32.59
N ALA A 382 -11.99 5.46 33.13
CA ALA A 382 -11.93 4.18 33.83
C ALA A 382 -11.56 3.02 32.90
N GLN A 383 -12.15 2.98 31.69
CA GLN A 383 -11.81 1.98 30.68
C GLN A 383 -10.36 2.10 30.20
N THR A 384 -9.88 3.33 30.01
CA THR A 384 -8.48 3.56 29.59
C THR A 384 -7.50 3.03 30.64
N ARG A 385 -7.75 3.29 31.93
CA ARG A 385 -6.94 2.72 33.04
C ARG A 385 -6.99 1.21 33.09
N GLN A 386 -8.14 0.62 32.76
CA GLN A 386 -8.28 -0.82 32.72
C GLN A 386 -7.42 -1.45 31.60
N ILE A 387 -7.42 -0.83 30.41
CA ILE A 387 -6.58 -1.25 29.28
C ILE A 387 -5.09 -1.11 29.59
N GLU A 388 -4.68 0.00 30.23
CA GLU A 388 -3.28 0.20 30.63
C GLU A 388 -2.84 -0.86 31.66
N ASN A 389 -3.71 -1.20 32.61
CA ASN A 389 -3.43 -2.26 33.57
C ASN A 389 -3.35 -3.65 32.92
N GLU A 390 -4.21 -3.92 31.95
CA GLU A 390 -4.15 -5.17 31.18
C GLU A 390 -2.88 -5.26 30.31
N GLN A 391 -2.45 -4.16 29.71
CA GLN A 391 -1.20 -4.10 28.96
C GLN A 391 0.00 -4.32 29.88
N LYS A 392 0.00 -3.73 31.07
CA LYS A 392 1.05 -3.92 32.06
C LYS A 392 1.12 -5.38 32.52
N LEU A 393 -0.04 -5.98 32.80
CA LEU A 393 -0.11 -7.38 33.18
C LEU A 393 0.36 -8.33 32.07
N ARG A 394 0.08 -8.01 30.80
CA ARG A 394 0.60 -8.76 29.66
C ARG A 394 2.12 -8.66 29.58
N GLN A 395 2.67 -7.47 29.76
CA GLN A 395 4.13 -7.26 29.77
C GLN A 395 4.80 -8.04 30.91
N GLU A 396 4.21 -8.05 32.11
CA GLU A 396 4.71 -8.82 33.25
C GLU A 396 4.67 -10.33 32.99
N LYS A 397 3.60 -10.84 32.37
CA LYS A 397 3.53 -12.25 31.93
C LYS A 397 4.60 -12.60 30.88
N MET A 398 4.78 -11.75 29.86
CA MET A 398 5.81 -11.95 28.86
C MET A 398 7.21 -11.94 29.48
N LEU A 399 7.46 -11.07 30.45
CA LEU A 399 8.73 -11.02 31.18
C LEU A 399 8.98 -12.32 31.95
N ALA A 400 7.96 -12.80 32.68
CA ALA A 400 8.04 -14.06 33.43
C ALA A 400 8.29 -15.27 32.51
N GLU A 401 7.69 -15.31 31.33
CA GLU A 401 7.93 -16.37 30.33
C GLU A 401 9.36 -16.32 29.78
N ILE A 402 9.89 -15.13 29.52
CA ILE A 402 11.30 -14.94 29.10
C ILE A 402 12.23 -15.40 30.21
N GLU A 403 12.00 -15.02 31.46
CA GLU A 403 12.81 -15.43 32.60
C GLU A 403 12.80 -16.95 32.78
N LEU A 404 11.65 -17.59 32.64
CA LEU A 404 11.50 -19.05 32.72
C LEU A 404 12.30 -19.72 31.59
N PHE A 405 12.20 -19.21 30.38
CA PHE A 405 12.98 -19.68 29.24
C PHE A 405 14.49 -19.50 29.48
N CYS A 406 14.93 -18.31 29.86
CA CYS A 406 16.34 -18.06 30.18
C CYS A 406 16.85 -18.99 31.29
N ASN A 407 16.03 -19.27 32.30
CA ASN A 407 16.36 -20.18 33.41
C ASN A 407 16.43 -21.65 33.01
N SER A 408 15.70 -22.04 31.95
CA SER A 408 15.72 -23.45 31.46
C SER A 408 16.98 -23.76 30.65
N ILE A 409 17.71 -22.74 30.13
CA ILE A 409 18.90 -22.95 29.32
C ILE A 409 20.13 -23.12 30.23
N THR A 410 20.73 -24.28 30.18
CA THR A 410 22.01 -24.60 30.85
C THR A 410 23.13 -24.78 29.84
N GLU A 411 24.38 -24.77 30.27
CA GLU A 411 25.55 -24.97 29.39
C GLU A 411 25.49 -26.31 28.64
N GLU A 412 24.96 -27.36 29.30
CA GLU A 412 24.81 -28.72 28.73
C GLU A 412 23.71 -28.80 27.66
N ASN A 413 22.57 -28.14 27.89
CA ASN A 413 21.39 -28.27 27.01
C ASN A 413 21.27 -27.16 25.95
N MET A 414 22.10 -26.10 26.04
CA MET A 414 22.00 -24.94 25.17
C MET A 414 22.08 -25.30 23.68
N LYS A 415 22.98 -26.19 23.28
CA LYS A 415 23.13 -26.62 21.88
C LYS A 415 21.91 -27.36 21.36
N LYS A 416 21.21 -28.07 22.22
CA LYS A 416 20.00 -28.87 21.92
C LYS A 416 18.76 -27.98 21.91
N GLU A 417 18.54 -27.22 22.99
CA GLU A 417 17.33 -26.41 23.20
C GLU A 417 17.23 -25.21 22.25
N LEU A 418 18.37 -24.58 21.93
CA LEU A 418 18.45 -23.43 21.03
C LEU A 418 18.79 -23.82 19.59
N CYS A 419 18.97 -25.12 19.29
CA CYS A 419 19.40 -25.58 17.95
C CYS A 419 20.60 -24.77 17.44
N TRP A 420 21.64 -24.55 18.28
CA TRP A 420 22.72 -23.59 18.06
C TRP A 420 23.51 -23.81 16.77
N ILE A 421 23.50 -25.03 16.22
CA ILE A 421 24.20 -25.40 14.99
C ILE A 421 23.45 -24.82 13.78
N ASP A 422 22.11 -24.88 13.81
CA ASP A 422 21.25 -24.31 12.76
C ASP A 422 20.82 -22.89 13.16
N PHE A 423 21.44 -21.91 12.52
CA PHE A 423 21.16 -20.50 12.80
C PHE A 423 19.70 -20.12 12.53
N THR A 424 19.09 -20.74 11.51
CA THR A 424 17.69 -20.42 11.13
C THR A 424 16.72 -20.97 12.18
N GLN A 425 16.93 -22.20 12.62
CA GLN A 425 16.14 -22.78 13.70
C GLN A 425 16.35 -22.05 15.02
N MET A 426 17.58 -21.69 15.36
CA MET A 426 17.88 -20.86 16.53
C MET A 426 17.10 -19.55 16.52
N CYS A 427 17.12 -18.82 15.40
CA CYS A 427 16.37 -17.58 15.26
C CYS A 427 14.87 -17.81 15.45
N THR A 428 14.33 -18.91 14.92
CA THR A 428 12.92 -19.25 15.05
C THR A 428 12.56 -19.53 16.52
N ILE A 429 13.34 -20.35 17.22
CA ILE A 429 13.12 -20.67 18.63
C ILE A 429 13.21 -19.41 19.50
N VAL A 430 14.26 -18.60 19.30
CA VAL A 430 14.44 -17.35 20.07
C VAL A 430 13.29 -16.37 19.79
N ASN A 431 12.86 -16.22 18.54
CA ASN A 431 11.72 -15.36 18.23
C ASN A 431 10.43 -15.85 18.88
N GLN A 432 10.21 -17.16 18.89
CA GLN A 432 9.03 -17.75 19.53
C GLN A 432 9.06 -17.60 21.05
N ARG A 433 10.21 -17.86 21.69
CA ARG A 433 10.35 -17.86 23.16
C ARG A 433 10.63 -16.46 23.75
N MET A 434 11.18 -15.56 22.94
CA MET A 434 11.54 -14.20 23.35
C MET A 434 10.80 -13.15 22.48
N PHE A 435 9.56 -13.42 22.11
CA PHE A 435 8.62 -12.49 21.48
C PHE A 435 9.19 -11.64 20.35
N GLY A 436 9.87 -12.30 19.40
CA GLY A 436 10.42 -11.65 18.21
C GLY A 436 11.73 -10.89 18.46
N LEU A 437 12.51 -11.24 19.47
CA LEU A 437 13.77 -10.56 19.80
C LEU A 437 14.71 -10.47 18.59
N VAL A 438 14.88 -11.54 17.82
CA VAL A 438 15.81 -11.55 16.67
C VAL A 438 15.35 -10.58 15.59
N ASP A 439 14.06 -10.52 15.29
CA ASP A 439 13.52 -9.61 14.28
C ASP A 439 13.66 -8.14 14.73
N LYS A 440 13.42 -7.88 16.01
CA LYS A 440 13.60 -6.57 16.62
C LYS A 440 15.07 -6.12 16.62
N LEU A 441 16.02 -7.07 16.78
CA LEU A 441 17.45 -6.81 16.66
C LEU A 441 17.85 -6.48 15.22
N LYS A 442 17.34 -7.23 14.25
CA LYS A 442 17.57 -6.97 12.83
C LYS A 442 17.06 -5.57 12.43
N ALA A 443 15.87 -5.18 12.89
CA ALA A 443 15.32 -3.85 12.66
C ALA A 443 16.20 -2.72 13.26
N ARG A 444 17.06 -3.03 14.23
CA ARG A 444 18.03 -2.09 14.83
C ARG A 444 19.45 -2.19 14.28
N GLY A 445 19.60 -2.86 13.13
CA GLY A 445 20.87 -2.96 12.43
C GLY A 445 21.81 -4.05 12.96
N ILE A 446 21.34 -4.97 13.80
CA ILE A 446 22.06 -6.17 14.22
C ILE A 446 21.73 -7.29 13.24
N THR A 447 22.46 -7.38 12.14
CA THR A 447 22.14 -8.30 11.03
C THR A 447 23.12 -9.47 10.91
N SER A 448 24.32 -9.34 11.49
CA SER A 448 25.32 -10.40 11.44
C SER A 448 24.91 -11.60 12.29
N MET A 449 25.10 -12.79 11.75
CA MET A 449 24.88 -14.07 12.45
C MET A 449 25.59 -14.12 13.81
N THR A 450 26.84 -13.68 13.85
CA THR A 450 27.65 -13.63 15.08
C THR A 450 27.12 -12.61 16.07
N GLU A 451 26.71 -11.42 15.60
CA GLU A 451 26.12 -10.38 16.46
C GLU A 451 24.80 -10.86 17.09
N ILE A 452 23.92 -11.49 16.32
CA ILE A 452 22.64 -12.02 16.82
C ILE A 452 22.89 -13.08 17.87
N ARG A 453 23.80 -14.03 17.63
CA ARG A 453 24.18 -15.07 18.63
C ARG A 453 24.69 -14.46 19.92
N ILE A 454 25.55 -13.45 19.82
CA ILE A 454 26.06 -12.73 21.01
C ILE A 454 24.91 -12.02 21.74
N CYS A 455 24.00 -11.36 21.04
CA CYS A 455 22.81 -10.74 21.66
C CYS A 455 21.94 -11.75 22.39
N VAL A 456 21.70 -12.92 21.79
CA VAL A 456 20.94 -14.00 22.43
C VAL A 456 21.63 -14.48 23.71
N LEU A 457 22.92 -14.73 23.66
CA LEU A 457 23.70 -15.13 24.88
C LEU A 457 23.67 -14.06 25.97
N LEU A 458 23.77 -12.79 25.58
CA LEU A 458 23.68 -11.66 26.52
C LEU A 458 22.26 -11.49 27.09
N ALA A 459 21.23 -11.83 26.33
CA ALA A 459 19.86 -11.83 26.82
C ALA A 459 19.57 -13.00 27.78
N LEU A 460 20.24 -14.13 27.64
CA LEU A 460 20.14 -15.26 28.56
C LEU A 460 20.76 -14.98 29.93
N ASP A 461 21.79 -14.12 29.98
CA ASP A 461 22.55 -13.72 31.19
C ASP A 461 23.01 -14.87 32.10
N ARG A 462 23.31 -16.04 31.47
CA ARG A 462 23.68 -17.28 32.19
C ARG A 462 25.17 -17.63 32.03
N PHE A 463 25.87 -16.98 31.13
CA PHE A 463 27.21 -17.34 30.73
C PHE A 463 28.20 -16.20 30.99
N ASN A 464 29.39 -16.53 31.52
CA ASN A 464 30.45 -15.54 31.58
C ASN A 464 31.08 -15.30 30.19
N ALA A 465 31.84 -14.24 30.04
CA ALA A 465 32.40 -13.82 28.75
C ALA A 465 33.28 -14.88 28.07
N LYS A 466 33.96 -15.73 28.83
CA LYS A 466 34.82 -16.83 28.30
C LYS A 466 33.90 -17.98 27.78
N GLN A 467 32.87 -18.33 28.53
CA GLN A 467 31.90 -19.35 28.12
C GLN A 467 31.15 -18.90 26.84
N MET A 468 30.72 -17.63 26.78
CA MET A 468 30.10 -17.08 25.58
C MET A 468 31.01 -17.13 24.35
N ALA A 469 32.30 -16.81 24.51
CA ALA A 469 33.28 -16.87 23.43
C ALA A 469 33.56 -18.30 22.94
N ASN A 470 33.47 -19.29 23.81
CA ASN A 470 33.65 -20.71 23.45
C ASN A 470 32.42 -21.26 22.68
N VAL A 471 31.26 -20.64 22.85
CA VAL A 471 30.02 -21.06 22.21
C VAL A 471 29.86 -20.40 20.82
N VAL A 472 30.16 -19.13 20.71
CA VAL A 472 30.21 -18.44 19.41
C VAL A 472 31.54 -18.81 18.75
N PRO A 473 31.59 -19.21 17.47
CA PRO A 473 32.84 -19.59 16.79
C PRO A 473 33.70 -18.34 16.51
N CYS A 474 34.29 -17.79 17.58
CA CYS A 474 35.14 -16.61 17.51
C CYS A 474 36.19 -16.64 18.65
N THR A 475 37.29 -15.95 18.47
CA THR A 475 38.30 -15.76 19.55
C THR A 475 37.73 -14.87 20.65
N TYR A 476 38.24 -14.99 21.88
CA TYR A 476 37.80 -14.18 23.01
C TYR A 476 37.95 -12.66 22.75
N ASP A 477 39.00 -12.25 22.04
CA ASP A 477 39.23 -10.84 21.69
C ASP A 477 38.25 -10.37 20.62
N SER A 478 37.92 -11.22 19.63
CA SER A 478 36.88 -10.97 18.65
C SER A 478 35.51 -10.86 19.30
N PHE A 479 35.17 -11.71 20.28
CA PHE A 479 33.96 -11.62 21.08
C PHE A 479 33.84 -10.27 21.80
N LYS A 480 34.91 -9.83 22.50
CA LYS A 480 34.95 -8.52 23.19
C LYS A 480 34.71 -7.36 22.24
N THR A 481 35.37 -7.40 21.08
CA THR A 481 35.27 -6.36 20.06
C THR A 481 33.85 -6.31 19.52
N THR A 482 33.28 -7.46 19.16
CA THR A 482 31.91 -7.56 18.64
C THR A 482 30.88 -7.12 19.69
N LYS A 483 31.05 -7.54 20.97
CA LYS A 483 30.20 -7.07 22.07
C LYS A 483 30.24 -5.54 22.19
N SER A 484 31.42 -4.93 22.07
CA SER A 484 31.56 -3.46 22.12
C SER A 484 30.89 -2.78 20.93
N LEU A 485 30.93 -3.37 19.75
CA LEU A 485 30.24 -2.88 18.56
C LEU A 485 28.70 -2.98 18.72
N ILE A 486 28.19 -4.10 19.26
CA ILE A 486 26.76 -4.28 19.54
C ILE A 486 26.26 -3.21 20.52
N VAL A 487 26.99 -3.00 21.63
CA VAL A 487 26.70 -1.97 22.63
C VAL A 487 26.60 -0.59 21.98
N LYS A 488 27.54 -0.28 21.06
CA LYS A 488 27.59 0.99 20.33
C LYS A 488 26.42 1.09 19.32
N LYS A 489 26.12 0.03 18.56
CA LYS A 489 25.01 -0.01 17.61
C LYS A 489 23.65 0.16 18.29
N LEU A 490 23.46 -0.45 19.45
CA LEU A 490 22.24 -0.36 20.22
C LEU A 490 22.14 0.92 21.07
N ASN A 491 23.22 1.70 21.15
CA ASN A 491 23.34 2.91 21.97
C ASN A 491 23.01 2.67 23.46
N VAL A 492 23.57 1.62 24.04
CA VAL A 492 23.30 1.17 25.42
C VAL A 492 24.62 1.12 26.22
N SER A 493 24.59 1.27 27.54
CA SER A 493 25.77 1.04 28.38
C SER A 493 26.05 -0.47 28.50
N ARG A 494 27.32 -0.81 28.72
CA ARG A 494 27.78 -2.22 28.85
C ARG A 494 27.07 -2.98 30.00
N GLU A 495 26.73 -2.28 31.06
CA GLU A 495 26.05 -2.81 32.24
C GLU A 495 24.57 -3.08 32.03
N ASN A 496 23.93 -2.32 31.16
CA ASN A 496 22.49 -2.36 30.94
C ASN A 496 22.06 -3.21 29.72
N ILE A 497 22.99 -3.85 29.02
CA ILE A 497 22.69 -4.53 27.76
C ILE A 497 21.70 -5.67 27.94
N HIS A 498 21.82 -6.49 29.00
CA HIS A 498 20.86 -7.55 29.30
C HIS A 498 19.45 -6.97 29.50
N SER A 499 19.29 -6.03 30.43
CA SER A 499 18.01 -5.38 30.72
C SER A 499 17.40 -4.73 29.47
N TYR A 500 18.22 -4.13 28.61
CA TYR A 500 17.78 -3.58 27.36
C TYR A 500 17.24 -4.63 26.38
N LEU A 501 17.96 -5.77 26.24
CA LEU A 501 17.54 -6.85 25.34
C LEU A 501 16.23 -7.48 25.82
N ILE A 502 16.04 -7.66 27.12
CA ILE A 502 14.78 -8.15 27.69
C ILE A 502 13.64 -7.15 27.45
N LYS A 503 13.85 -5.86 27.69
CA LYS A 503 12.87 -4.81 27.36
C LYS A 503 12.52 -4.81 25.88
N LEU A 504 13.52 -4.94 25.02
CA LEU A 504 13.32 -5.02 23.58
C LEU A 504 12.46 -6.24 23.20
N ALA A 505 12.68 -7.39 23.84
CA ALA A 505 11.87 -8.60 23.63
C ALA A 505 10.40 -8.37 24.01
N VAL A 506 10.13 -7.73 25.15
CA VAL A 506 8.77 -7.47 25.66
C VAL A 506 8.05 -6.33 24.92
N GLY A 507 8.73 -5.58 24.07
CA GLY A 507 8.10 -4.52 23.26
C GLY A 507 8.25 -3.12 23.85
N GLY A 508 9.31 -2.91 24.61
CA GLY A 508 9.73 -1.59 25.12
C GLY A 508 10.58 -0.80 24.13
#